data_645a0d89ff06f3e088707e6694790f2d
#
_entry.id   645a0d89ff06f3e088707e6694790f2d
#
_cell.length_a   1.000
_cell.length_b   1.000
_cell.length_c   1.000
_cell.angle_alpha   90.00
_cell.angle_beta   90.00
_cell.angle_gamma   90.00
#
_symmetry.space_group_name_H-M   'P 1'
#
loop_
_entity.id
_entity.type
_entity.pdbx_description
1 polymer ?
#
loop_
_entity_poly.entity_id
_entity_poly.type
_entity_poly.pdbx_seq_one_letter_code
_entity_poly.pdbx_strand_id
1 'polypeptide(L)'
;MDRRKKYTQLVLKDSLLELLKQKPISSITIKEICELADINRSTFYSHFSNQYELLSVIEAEFIEDMVATLSQYNFSKEEEALQMTEKVMEYISVKSEVCKTLLSENTDIHFQKKGMMITKEFIFKNWIPDRAGDQQTFEYIIMFVMSGSIYVIKNWLENGMDKTPKEMAEIIINFINRGLSSMR
;
A
#
# COMPACT_ATOMS: atom_id res chain seq x y z
N MET A 1 -15.42 4.48 21.14
CA MET A 1 -14.79 3.14 21.07
C MET A 1 -13.96 2.93 22.33
N ASP A 2 -14.12 1.79 23.01
CA ASP A 2 -13.47 1.51 24.31
C ASP A 2 -11.94 1.47 24.14
N ARG A 3 -11.21 2.17 25.02
CA ARG A 3 -9.74 2.27 25.03
C ARG A 3 -9.07 0.87 25.07
N ARG A 4 -9.64 -0.04 25.84
CA ARG A 4 -9.17 -1.42 25.96
C ARG A 4 -9.30 -2.17 24.64
N LYS A 5 -10.40 -1.97 23.90
CA LYS A 5 -10.63 -2.59 22.61
C LYS A 5 -9.62 -2.14 21.56
N LYS A 6 -9.31 -0.83 21.53
CA LYS A 6 -8.29 -0.28 20.63
C LYS A 6 -6.90 -0.84 20.93
N TYR A 7 -6.54 -0.92 22.21
CA TYR A 7 -5.25 -1.47 22.62
C TYR A 7 -5.11 -2.94 22.20
N THR A 8 -6.12 -3.77 22.45
CA THR A 8 -6.14 -5.18 22.03
C THR A 8 -5.95 -5.33 20.53
N GLN A 9 -6.66 -4.54 19.71
CA GLN A 9 -6.50 -4.57 18.26
C GLN A 9 -5.09 -4.16 17.83
N LEU A 10 -4.50 -3.16 18.46
CA LEU A 10 -3.14 -2.70 18.16
C LEU A 10 -2.12 -3.82 18.39
N VAL A 11 -2.09 -4.42 19.57
CA VAL A 11 -1.09 -5.47 19.88
C VAL A 11 -1.27 -6.72 19.03
N LEU A 12 -2.49 -7.07 18.63
CA LEU A 12 -2.74 -8.17 17.70
C LEU A 12 -2.22 -7.86 16.28
N LYS A 13 -2.40 -6.63 15.81
CA LYS A 13 -1.87 -6.19 14.50
C LYS A 13 -0.35 -6.17 14.49
N ASP A 14 0.28 -5.61 15.51
CA ASP A 14 1.74 -5.55 15.65
C ASP A 14 2.32 -6.99 15.69
N SER A 15 1.68 -7.90 16.44
CA SER A 15 2.12 -9.29 16.51
C SER A 15 2.00 -10.02 15.17
N LEU A 16 0.94 -9.78 14.41
CA LEU A 16 0.82 -10.36 13.06
C LEU A 16 1.89 -9.83 12.12
N LEU A 17 2.14 -8.52 12.12
CA LEU A 17 3.17 -7.89 11.28
C LEU A 17 4.56 -8.45 11.61
N GLU A 18 4.87 -8.68 12.89
CA GLU A 18 6.15 -9.25 13.30
C GLU A 18 6.32 -10.71 12.83
N LEU A 19 5.26 -11.52 12.89
CA LEU A 19 5.28 -12.88 12.38
C LEU A 19 5.39 -12.93 10.85
N LEU A 20 4.77 -12.00 10.14
CA LEU A 20 4.85 -11.88 8.68
C LEU A 20 6.26 -11.53 8.17
N LYS A 21 7.12 -10.95 8.99
CA LYS A 21 8.54 -10.76 8.64
C LYS A 21 9.30 -12.09 8.53
N GLN A 22 8.79 -13.16 9.15
CA GLN A 22 9.50 -14.43 9.28
C GLN A 22 8.92 -15.55 8.42
N LYS A 23 7.62 -15.55 8.15
CA LYS A 23 6.93 -16.64 7.46
C LYS A 23 5.60 -16.20 6.81
N PRO A 24 5.13 -16.94 5.79
CA PRO A 24 3.92 -16.61 5.09
C PRO A 24 2.67 -16.70 5.98
N ILE A 25 1.67 -15.87 5.67
CA ILE A 25 0.38 -15.79 6.39
C ILE A 25 -0.30 -17.17 6.54
N SER A 26 -0.18 -18.02 5.53
CA SER A 26 -0.74 -19.38 5.55
C SER A 26 -0.12 -20.30 6.63
N SER A 27 1.10 -20.00 7.08
CA SER A 27 1.82 -20.74 8.11
C SER A 27 1.71 -20.10 9.49
N ILE A 28 1.06 -18.94 9.61
CA ILE A 28 0.84 -18.26 10.89
C ILE A 28 -0.44 -18.78 11.52
N THR A 29 -0.35 -19.17 12.79
CA THR A 29 -1.51 -19.64 13.57
C THR A 29 -2.02 -18.57 14.52
N ILE A 30 -3.31 -18.60 14.84
CA ILE A 30 -3.90 -17.73 15.86
C ILE A 30 -3.22 -17.93 17.24
N LYS A 31 -2.72 -19.15 17.50
CA LYS A 31 -1.96 -19.43 18.71
C LYS A 31 -0.73 -18.55 18.83
N GLU A 32 0.08 -18.49 17.78
CA GLU A 32 1.32 -17.69 17.75
C GLU A 32 1.04 -16.21 17.87
N ILE A 33 0.00 -15.70 17.17
CA ILE A 33 -0.40 -14.29 17.27
C ILE A 33 -0.78 -13.96 18.72
N CYS A 34 -1.59 -14.82 19.35
CA CYS A 34 -2.06 -14.62 20.72
C CYS A 34 -0.92 -14.71 21.75
N GLU A 35 0.01 -15.66 21.57
CA GLU A 35 1.18 -15.81 22.42
C GLU A 35 2.10 -14.57 22.33
N LEU A 36 2.36 -14.09 21.13
CA LEU A 36 3.18 -12.89 20.93
C LEU A 36 2.51 -11.61 21.44
N ALA A 37 1.18 -11.51 21.30
CA ALA A 37 0.39 -10.38 21.78
C ALA A 37 0.10 -10.39 23.29
N ASP A 38 0.37 -11.49 23.98
CA ASP A 38 -0.10 -11.76 25.36
C ASP A 38 -1.62 -11.61 25.52
N ILE A 39 -2.37 -12.17 24.56
CA ILE A 39 -3.83 -12.10 24.48
C ILE A 39 -4.43 -13.50 24.44
N ASN A 40 -5.55 -13.69 25.15
CA ASN A 40 -6.32 -14.95 25.10
C ASN A 40 -6.97 -15.15 23.71
N ARG A 41 -7.02 -16.42 23.23
CA ARG A 41 -7.69 -16.77 21.97
C ARG A 41 -9.17 -16.37 21.95
N SER A 42 -9.90 -16.46 23.08
CA SER A 42 -11.29 -16.00 23.17
C SER A 42 -11.40 -14.50 22.89
N THR A 43 -10.43 -13.73 23.36
CA THR A 43 -10.34 -12.27 23.07
C THR A 43 -10.02 -12.03 21.61
N PHE A 44 -9.10 -12.80 20.99
CA PHE A 44 -8.86 -12.72 19.55
C PHE A 44 -10.16 -12.91 18.76
N TYR A 45 -10.88 -14.00 19.01
CA TYR A 45 -12.13 -14.31 18.31
C TYR A 45 -13.28 -13.31 18.56
N SER A 46 -13.21 -12.50 19.61
CA SER A 46 -14.14 -11.39 19.81
C SER A 46 -13.86 -10.18 18.90
N HIS A 47 -12.70 -10.15 18.21
CA HIS A 47 -12.26 -9.09 17.32
C HIS A 47 -12.14 -9.52 15.86
N PHE A 48 -11.65 -10.74 15.62
CA PHE A 48 -11.30 -11.25 14.30
C PHE A 48 -11.64 -12.74 14.19
N SER A 49 -12.18 -13.17 13.04
CA SER A 49 -12.52 -14.58 12.79
C SER A 49 -11.29 -15.43 12.52
N ASN A 50 -10.25 -14.85 11.93
CA ASN A 50 -8.99 -15.53 11.59
C ASN A 50 -7.87 -14.53 11.29
N GLN A 51 -6.65 -15.03 11.03
CA GLN A 51 -5.48 -14.21 10.70
C GLN A 51 -5.60 -13.42 9.39
N TYR A 52 -6.37 -13.92 8.43
CA TYR A 52 -6.58 -13.23 7.15
C TYR A 52 -7.48 -12.01 7.30
N GLU A 53 -8.51 -12.10 8.15
CA GLU A 53 -9.34 -10.94 8.48
C GLU A 53 -8.51 -9.86 9.19
N LEU A 54 -7.67 -10.27 10.15
CA LEU A 54 -6.74 -9.35 10.82
C LEU A 54 -5.80 -8.68 9.82
N LEU A 55 -5.21 -9.43 8.88
CA LEU A 55 -4.37 -8.86 7.81
C LEU A 55 -5.17 -7.89 6.93
N SER A 56 -6.38 -8.26 6.52
CA SER A 56 -7.24 -7.39 5.68
C SER A 56 -7.58 -6.06 6.37
N VAL A 57 -7.72 -6.06 7.70
CA VAL A 57 -7.92 -4.83 8.49
C VAL A 57 -6.66 -3.97 8.50
N ILE A 58 -5.47 -4.58 8.66
CA ILE A 58 -4.19 -3.85 8.59
C ILE A 58 -4.01 -3.18 7.22
N GLU A 59 -4.26 -3.93 6.15
CA GLU A 59 -4.19 -3.43 4.78
C GLU A 59 -5.16 -2.27 4.52
N ALA A 60 -6.41 -2.41 4.99
CA ALA A 60 -7.44 -1.38 4.83
C ALA A 60 -7.05 -0.10 5.57
N GLU A 61 -6.63 -0.22 6.84
CA GLU A 61 -6.20 0.93 7.63
C GLU A 61 -4.98 1.63 7.02
N PHE A 62 -4.00 0.89 6.49
CA PHE A 62 -2.85 1.49 5.81
C PHE A 62 -3.28 2.32 4.60
N ILE A 63 -4.18 1.78 3.79
CA ILE A 63 -4.69 2.45 2.59
C ILE A 63 -5.55 3.67 2.98
N GLU A 64 -6.46 3.51 3.94
CA GLU A 64 -7.33 4.60 4.41
C GLU A 64 -6.52 5.76 5.00
N ASP A 65 -5.48 5.47 5.80
CA ASP A 65 -4.59 6.47 6.38
C ASP A 65 -3.78 7.20 5.28
N MET A 66 -3.29 6.46 4.28
CA MET A 66 -2.64 7.05 3.11
C MET A 66 -3.58 7.97 2.33
N VAL A 67 -4.78 7.51 2.01
CA VAL A 67 -5.78 8.30 1.28
C VAL A 67 -6.20 9.54 2.08
N ALA A 68 -6.41 9.40 3.39
CA ALA A 68 -6.73 10.52 4.27
C ALA A 68 -5.60 11.57 4.31
N THR A 69 -4.34 11.12 4.32
CA THR A 69 -3.17 12.00 4.25
C THR A 69 -3.13 12.75 2.92
N LEU A 70 -3.35 12.05 1.80
CA LEU A 70 -3.34 12.64 0.46
C LEU A 70 -4.52 13.57 0.20
N SER A 71 -5.70 13.30 0.78
CA SER A 71 -6.90 14.13 0.62
C SER A 71 -6.78 15.54 1.22
N GLN A 72 -5.76 15.79 2.04
CA GLN A 72 -5.46 17.13 2.58
C GLN A 72 -4.83 18.05 1.52
N TYR A 73 -4.42 17.50 0.38
CA TYR A 73 -3.81 18.24 -0.72
C TYR A 73 -4.78 18.32 -1.92
N ASN A 74 -4.74 19.43 -2.63
CA ASN A 74 -5.56 19.61 -3.84
C ASN A 74 -4.67 19.41 -5.08
N PHE A 75 -4.80 18.25 -5.71
CA PHE A 75 -3.98 17.86 -6.87
C PHE A 75 -4.83 17.95 -8.16
N SER A 76 -4.93 19.13 -8.76
CA SER A 76 -5.80 19.36 -9.92
C SER A 76 -5.07 19.57 -11.26
N LYS A 77 -3.73 19.62 -11.27
CA LYS A 77 -2.91 19.91 -12.46
C LYS A 77 -1.74 18.93 -12.64
N GLU A 78 -1.14 18.92 -13.83
CA GLU A 78 -0.04 18.02 -14.19
C GLU A 78 1.21 18.19 -13.32
N GLU A 79 1.51 19.43 -12.89
CA GLU A 79 2.59 19.73 -11.93
C GLU A 79 2.32 19.13 -10.53
N GLU A 80 1.08 18.86 -10.23
CA GLU A 80 0.63 18.31 -8.95
C GLU A 80 0.81 16.77 -8.88
N ALA A 81 0.95 16.09 -10.02
CA ALA A 81 1.21 14.65 -10.04
C ALA A 81 2.55 14.28 -9.41
N LEU A 82 3.59 15.09 -9.67
CA LEU A 82 4.88 14.93 -9.02
C LEU A 82 4.77 15.15 -7.51
N GLN A 83 4.11 16.25 -7.10
CA GLN A 83 3.91 16.56 -5.68
C GLN A 83 3.10 15.47 -4.96
N MET A 84 2.05 14.96 -5.60
CA MET A 84 1.27 13.86 -5.05
C MET A 84 2.11 12.60 -4.90
N THR A 85 2.87 12.24 -5.94
CA THR A 85 3.75 11.06 -5.87
C THR A 85 4.80 11.23 -4.79
N GLU A 86 5.36 12.42 -4.62
CA GLU A 86 6.29 12.74 -3.53
C GLU A 86 5.62 12.52 -2.15
N LYS A 87 4.37 12.97 -1.96
CA LYS A 87 3.62 12.74 -0.72
C LYS A 87 3.31 11.27 -0.47
N VAL A 88 3.03 10.49 -1.51
CA VAL A 88 2.91 9.03 -1.40
C VAL A 88 4.24 8.42 -0.94
N MET A 89 5.36 8.83 -1.54
CA MET A 89 6.69 8.32 -1.16
C MET A 89 7.07 8.73 0.26
N GLU A 90 6.76 9.95 0.68
CA GLU A 90 6.94 10.41 2.07
C GLU A 90 6.15 9.54 3.05
N TYR A 91 4.87 9.30 2.76
CA TYR A 91 4.02 8.44 3.60
C TYR A 91 4.58 7.02 3.69
N ILE A 92 4.96 6.43 2.56
CA ILE A 92 5.57 5.09 2.50
C ILE A 92 6.87 5.05 3.30
N SER A 93 7.71 6.08 3.22
CA SER A 93 8.97 6.13 3.97
C SER A 93 8.76 6.18 5.49
N VAL A 94 7.76 6.94 5.95
CA VAL A 94 7.39 7.02 7.38
C VAL A 94 6.83 5.69 7.88
N LYS A 95 6.08 4.96 7.06
CA LYS A 95 5.46 3.66 7.37
C LYS A 95 6.23 2.48 6.75
N SER A 96 7.53 2.65 6.51
CA SER A 96 8.35 1.73 5.70
C SER A 96 8.29 0.28 6.16
N GLU A 97 8.37 0.02 7.47
CA GLU A 97 8.33 -1.35 8.02
C GLU A 97 7.00 -2.04 7.73
N VAL A 98 5.89 -1.34 7.91
CA VAL A 98 4.55 -1.89 7.61
C VAL A 98 4.41 -2.11 6.11
N CYS A 99 4.75 -1.12 5.29
CA CYS A 99 4.65 -1.20 3.84
C CYS A 99 5.53 -2.32 3.27
N LYS A 100 6.78 -2.45 3.75
CA LYS A 100 7.70 -3.54 3.38
C LYS A 100 7.10 -4.91 3.70
N THR A 101 6.52 -5.07 4.88
CA THR A 101 5.87 -6.32 5.29
C THR A 101 4.67 -6.62 4.40
N LEU A 102 3.80 -5.62 4.13
CA LEU A 102 2.61 -5.79 3.29
C LEU A 102 2.93 -6.05 1.80
N LEU A 103 4.08 -5.60 1.31
CA LEU A 103 4.57 -5.87 -0.05
C LEU A 103 5.44 -7.14 -0.15
N SER A 104 5.70 -7.83 0.96
CA SER A 104 6.51 -9.05 0.97
C SER A 104 5.76 -10.23 0.35
N GLU A 105 6.50 -11.30 0.04
CA GLU A 105 5.93 -12.56 -0.44
C GLU A 105 5.21 -13.35 0.66
N ASN A 106 5.36 -12.95 1.91
CA ASN A 106 4.72 -13.58 3.06
C ASN A 106 3.26 -13.14 3.25
N THR A 107 2.82 -12.09 2.56
CA THR A 107 1.43 -11.63 2.54
C THR A 107 0.69 -12.13 1.30
N ASP A 108 -0.61 -11.86 1.24
CA ASP A 108 -1.42 -12.14 0.06
C ASP A 108 -1.25 -10.99 -0.98
N ILE A 109 -1.49 -11.31 -2.26
CA ILE A 109 -1.50 -10.36 -3.36
C ILE A 109 -2.62 -9.29 -3.24
N HIS A 110 -3.54 -9.45 -2.29
CA HIS A 110 -4.68 -8.56 -2.10
C HIS A 110 -4.29 -7.10 -1.83
N PHE A 111 -3.25 -6.86 -1.04
CA PHE A 111 -2.77 -5.50 -0.77
C PHE A 111 -2.31 -4.79 -2.05
N GLN A 112 -1.50 -5.48 -2.87
CA GLN A 112 -1.04 -4.93 -4.14
C GLN A 112 -2.22 -4.62 -5.08
N LYS A 113 -3.21 -5.53 -5.18
CA LYS A 113 -4.42 -5.32 -5.99
C LYS A 113 -5.25 -4.13 -5.50
N LYS A 114 -5.43 -3.96 -4.20
CA LYS A 114 -6.14 -2.80 -3.63
C LYS A 114 -5.42 -1.49 -3.96
N GLY A 115 -4.09 -1.43 -3.79
CA GLY A 115 -3.28 -0.28 -4.17
C GLY A 115 -3.43 0.06 -5.66
N MET A 116 -3.39 -0.95 -6.53
CA MET A 116 -3.63 -0.79 -7.98
C MET A 116 -5.00 -0.20 -8.29
N MET A 117 -6.07 -0.68 -7.65
CA MET A 117 -7.44 -0.16 -7.88
C MET A 117 -7.56 1.32 -7.52
N ILE A 118 -7.04 1.73 -6.36
CA ILE A 118 -7.12 3.13 -5.90
C ILE A 118 -6.33 4.05 -6.84
N THR A 119 -5.13 3.63 -7.23
CA THR A 119 -4.32 4.42 -8.16
C THR A 119 -4.94 4.48 -9.55
N LYS A 120 -5.57 3.38 -10.02
CA LYS A 120 -6.33 3.36 -11.27
C LYS A 120 -7.46 4.40 -11.25
N GLU A 121 -8.29 4.41 -10.19
CA GLU A 121 -9.36 5.39 -10.03
C GLU A 121 -8.84 6.83 -10.02
N PHE A 122 -7.72 7.06 -9.32
CA PHE A 122 -7.10 8.38 -9.26
C PHE A 122 -6.58 8.83 -10.63
N ILE A 123 -5.87 7.97 -11.37
CA ILE A 123 -5.36 8.26 -12.72
C ILE A 123 -6.52 8.54 -13.68
N PHE A 124 -7.58 7.74 -13.64
CA PHE A 124 -8.77 7.96 -14.46
C PHE A 124 -9.43 9.32 -14.20
N LYS A 125 -9.55 9.68 -12.92
CA LYS A 125 -10.23 10.91 -12.53
C LYS A 125 -9.45 12.18 -12.90
N ASN A 126 -8.12 12.13 -12.86
CA ASN A 126 -7.29 13.33 -12.90
C ASN A 126 -6.40 13.45 -14.16
N TRP A 127 -6.10 12.34 -14.85
CA TRP A 127 -5.09 12.35 -15.93
C TRP A 127 -5.63 12.02 -17.30
N ILE A 128 -6.88 11.64 -17.44
CA ILE A 128 -7.50 11.29 -18.71
C ILE A 128 -8.78 12.07 -18.94
N PRO A 129 -8.65 13.34 -19.35
CA PRO A 129 -9.73 13.99 -20.07
C PRO A 129 -9.57 13.70 -21.58
N ASP A 130 -10.55 13.08 -22.21
CA ASP A 130 -10.83 13.08 -23.66
C ASP A 130 -9.81 12.49 -24.67
N ARG A 131 -8.78 11.75 -24.26
CA ARG A 131 -7.86 11.08 -25.19
C ARG A 131 -7.97 9.57 -25.14
N ALA A 132 -9.16 9.07 -25.34
CA ALA A 132 -9.40 7.66 -25.48
C ALA A 132 -8.87 7.14 -26.82
N GLY A 133 -7.62 6.72 -26.82
CA GLY A 133 -7.23 5.56 -27.59
C GLY A 133 -8.08 4.37 -27.13
N ASP A 134 -7.99 3.23 -27.79
CA ASP A 134 -8.66 2.00 -27.40
C ASP A 134 -8.54 1.76 -25.90
N GLN A 135 -9.68 1.66 -25.20
CA GLN A 135 -9.77 1.47 -23.74
C GLN A 135 -8.92 0.27 -23.27
N GLN A 136 -8.80 -0.74 -24.10
CA GLN A 136 -8.02 -1.95 -23.80
C GLN A 136 -6.51 -1.66 -23.76
N THR A 137 -6.00 -0.90 -24.72
CA THR A 137 -4.60 -0.43 -24.74
C THR A 137 -4.28 0.38 -23.47
N PHE A 138 -5.20 1.25 -23.08
CA PHE A 138 -5.05 2.05 -21.86
C PHE A 138 -5.00 1.18 -20.59
N GLU A 139 -5.81 0.13 -20.49
CA GLU A 139 -5.75 -0.80 -19.37
C GLU A 139 -4.40 -1.51 -19.25
N TYR A 140 -3.80 -1.91 -20.36
CA TYR A 140 -2.45 -2.49 -20.39
C TYR A 140 -1.39 -1.50 -19.90
N ILE A 141 -1.47 -0.25 -20.33
CA ILE A 141 -0.53 0.80 -19.89
C ILE A 141 -0.63 1.02 -18.39
N ILE A 142 -1.85 1.17 -17.85
CA ILE A 142 -2.06 1.33 -16.42
C ILE A 142 -1.51 0.13 -15.65
N MET A 143 -1.78 -1.07 -16.11
CA MET A 143 -1.27 -2.29 -15.48
C MET A 143 0.26 -2.30 -15.44
N PHE A 144 0.92 -1.95 -16.56
CA PHE A 144 2.38 -1.86 -16.64
C PHE A 144 2.95 -0.81 -15.68
N VAL A 145 2.40 0.41 -15.71
CA VAL A 145 2.83 1.52 -14.86
C VAL A 145 2.68 1.15 -13.39
N MET A 146 1.53 0.60 -13.01
CA MET A 146 1.24 0.25 -11.62
C MET A 146 2.13 -0.88 -11.11
N SER A 147 2.26 -1.96 -11.89
CA SER A 147 3.10 -3.10 -11.50
C SER A 147 4.56 -2.68 -11.39
N GLY A 148 5.05 -1.89 -12.34
CA GLY A 148 6.40 -1.34 -12.31
C GLY A 148 6.63 -0.44 -11.09
N SER A 149 5.70 0.47 -10.80
CA SER A 149 5.81 1.37 -9.65
C SER A 149 5.83 0.61 -8.32
N ILE A 150 4.93 -0.37 -8.14
CA ILE A 150 4.90 -1.21 -6.92
C ILE A 150 6.23 -1.97 -6.76
N TYR A 151 6.75 -2.56 -7.83
CA TYR A 151 8.01 -3.29 -7.77
C TYR A 151 9.21 -2.38 -7.43
N VAL A 152 9.27 -1.20 -8.04
CA VAL A 152 10.31 -0.19 -7.75
C VAL A 152 10.25 0.28 -6.31
N ILE A 153 9.04 0.54 -5.78
CA ILE A 153 8.83 0.92 -4.38
C ILE A 153 9.27 -0.22 -3.43
N LYS A 154 8.87 -1.46 -3.72
CA LYS A 154 9.30 -2.63 -2.95
C LYS A 154 10.83 -2.72 -2.90
N ASN A 155 11.48 -2.62 -4.04
CA ASN A 155 12.95 -2.69 -4.14
C ASN A 155 13.63 -1.53 -3.37
N TRP A 156 13.11 -0.31 -3.47
CA TRP A 156 13.59 0.85 -2.73
C TRP A 156 13.51 0.63 -1.21
N LEU A 157 12.41 0.08 -0.71
CA LEU A 157 12.23 -0.25 0.70
C LEU A 157 13.20 -1.37 1.14
N GLU A 158 13.39 -2.39 0.32
CA GLU A 158 14.29 -3.52 0.60
C GLU A 158 15.77 -3.09 0.63
N ASN A 159 16.15 -2.12 -0.20
CA ASN A 159 17.50 -1.54 -0.25
C ASN A 159 17.72 -0.42 0.80
N GLY A 160 16.84 -0.28 1.77
CA GLY A 160 17.01 0.66 2.87
C GLY A 160 16.77 2.11 2.50
N MET A 161 15.98 2.36 1.44
CA MET A 161 15.60 3.72 0.99
C MET A 161 16.84 4.56 0.62
N ASP A 162 17.66 4.04 -0.29
CA ASP A 162 18.91 4.65 -0.78
C ASP A 162 18.71 6.00 -1.52
N LYS A 163 17.47 6.35 -1.82
CA LYS A 163 17.04 7.63 -2.42
C LYS A 163 16.01 8.31 -1.54
N THR A 164 15.95 9.63 -1.64
CA THR A 164 14.89 10.40 -0.96
C THR A 164 13.52 10.12 -1.58
N PRO A 165 12.41 10.33 -0.84
CA PRO A 165 11.06 10.26 -1.37
C PRO A 165 10.85 11.09 -2.64
N LYS A 166 11.44 12.28 -2.69
CA LYS A 166 11.41 13.18 -3.84
C LYS A 166 12.09 12.59 -5.07
N GLU A 167 13.31 12.07 -4.92
CA GLU A 167 14.05 11.43 -6.02
C GLU A 167 13.30 10.22 -6.56
N MET A 168 12.67 9.43 -5.70
CA MET A 168 11.84 8.30 -6.12
C MET A 168 10.60 8.74 -6.90
N ALA A 169 9.94 9.81 -6.43
CA ALA A 169 8.80 10.39 -7.14
C ALA A 169 9.21 10.90 -8.52
N GLU A 170 10.33 11.60 -8.63
CA GLU A 170 10.88 12.09 -9.91
C GLU A 170 11.19 10.94 -10.88
N ILE A 171 11.78 9.85 -10.41
CA ILE A 171 12.06 8.65 -11.24
C ILE A 171 10.75 8.10 -11.80
N ILE A 172 9.75 7.86 -10.94
CA ILE A 172 8.47 7.25 -11.33
C ILE A 172 7.73 8.17 -12.31
N ILE A 173 7.56 9.44 -11.98
CA ILE A 173 6.78 10.39 -12.79
C ILE A 173 7.46 10.69 -14.12
N ASN A 174 8.78 10.88 -14.15
CA ASN A 174 9.50 11.11 -15.39
C ASN A 174 9.39 9.93 -16.34
N PHE A 175 9.45 8.69 -15.82
CA PHE A 175 9.28 7.49 -16.64
C PHE A 175 7.85 7.41 -17.22
N ILE A 176 6.83 7.66 -16.39
CA ILE A 176 5.42 7.67 -16.81
C ILE A 176 5.19 8.73 -17.89
N ASN A 177 5.60 9.97 -17.65
CA ASN A 177 5.36 11.08 -18.57
C ASN A 177 6.07 10.87 -19.92
N ARG A 178 7.32 10.41 -19.92
CA ARG A 178 8.06 10.12 -21.15
C ARG A 178 7.49 8.90 -21.90
N GLY A 179 7.08 7.86 -21.19
CA GLY A 179 6.42 6.69 -21.78
C GLY A 179 5.10 7.07 -22.45
N LEU A 180 4.26 7.85 -21.78
CA LEU A 180 2.98 8.30 -22.33
C LEU A 180 3.15 9.30 -23.47
N SER A 181 4.19 10.14 -23.48
CA SER A 181 4.44 11.11 -24.55
C SER A 181 4.84 10.45 -25.89
N SER A 182 5.42 9.26 -25.87
CA SER A 182 5.79 8.50 -27.06
C SER A 182 4.60 7.81 -27.74
N MET A 183 3.43 7.82 -27.12
CA MET A 183 2.19 7.22 -27.63
C MET A 183 1.25 8.27 -28.28
N ARG A 184 1.73 9.50 -28.46
CA ARG A 184 1.11 10.58 -29.25
C ARG A 184 1.64 10.49 -30.70
#